data_fab5a9bfbb7494f70fe68517015aa34a
#
_entry.id   fab5a9bfbb7494f70fe68517015aa34a
#
_cell.length_a   1.000
_cell.length_b   1.000
_cell.length_c   1.000
_cell.angle_alpha   90.00
_cell.angle_beta   90.00
_cell.angle_gamma   90.00
#
_symmetry.space_group_name_H-M   'P 1'
#
loop_
_entity.id
_entity.type
_entity.pdbx_description
1 polymer ?
#
loop_
_entity_poly.entity_id
_entity_poly.type
_entity_poly.pdbx_seq_one_letter_code
_entity_poly.pdbx_strand_id
1 'polypeptide(L)'
;KTKAAVKTERGECTMSVAVFLRIGIVVTGLLIMWQSFYMHAVKKLAINLAVAWECIGIGLVLVGAIPVLSAWCYQVGEGTAVAMFLVGAVAVWSGYELSIQISVLSMKMQEIAMQVSLLNQENERMLNKLSELTGENKRDI
;
A
#
# COMPACT_ATOMS: atom_id res chain seq x y z
N LYS A 1 43.08 -20.65 -22.48
CA LYS A 1 43.02 -19.21 -22.18
C LYS A 1 41.61 -18.61 -22.40
N THR A 2 40.83 -19.06 -23.38
CA THR A 2 39.49 -18.54 -23.71
C THR A 2 38.42 -18.81 -22.63
N LYS A 3 38.46 -19.97 -21.96
CA LYS A 3 37.47 -20.30 -20.91
C LYS A 3 37.62 -19.48 -19.62
N ALA A 4 38.84 -19.06 -19.30
CA ALA A 4 39.09 -18.19 -18.14
C ALA A 4 38.62 -16.76 -18.38
N ALA A 5 38.83 -16.20 -19.57
CA ALA A 5 38.36 -14.89 -19.95
C ALA A 5 36.83 -14.78 -19.96
N VAL A 6 36.12 -15.76 -20.52
CA VAL A 6 34.64 -15.83 -20.52
C VAL A 6 34.07 -15.91 -19.10
N LYS A 7 34.76 -16.62 -18.19
CA LYS A 7 34.33 -16.73 -16.79
C LYS A 7 34.50 -15.40 -16.03
N THR A 8 35.53 -14.63 -16.36
CA THR A 8 35.79 -13.32 -15.73
C THR A 8 34.78 -12.29 -16.19
N GLU A 9 34.50 -12.19 -17.51
CA GLU A 9 33.49 -11.27 -18.05
C GLU A 9 32.08 -11.58 -17.52
N ARG A 10 31.73 -12.88 -17.40
CA ARG A 10 30.43 -13.29 -16.85
C ARG A 10 30.32 -12.96 -15.37
N GLY A 11 31.40 -13.03 -14.62
CA GLY A 11 31.45 -12.62 -13.21
C GLY A 11 31.29 -11.12 -13.00
N GLU A 12 31.89 -10.30 -13.83
CA GLU A 12 31.78 -8.84 -13.77
C GLU A 12 30.38 -8.37 -14.20
N CYS A 13 29.79 -8.99 -15.23
CA CYS A 13 28.45 -8.68 -15.69
C CYS A 13 27.39 -9.00 -14.62
N THR A 14 27.47 -10.18 -14.00
CA THR A 14 26.52 -10.58 -12.92
C THR A 14 26.66 -9.69 -11.68
N MET A 15 27.86 -9.26 -11.35
CA MET A 15 28.10 -8.34 -10.24
C MET A 15 27.50 -6.97 -10.49
N SER A 16 27.58 -6.46 -11.73
CA SER A 16 26.95 -5.21 -12.16
C SER A 16 25.43 -5.25 -12.07
N VAL A 17 24.79 -6.34 -12.53
CA VAL A 17 23.34 -6.54 -12.48
C VAL A 17 22.82 -6.61 -11.04
N ALA A 18 23.51 -7.36 -10.17
CA ALA A 18 23.13 -7.44 -8.76
C ALA A 18 23.18 -6.07 -8.05
N VAL A 19 24.21 -5.29 -8.33
CA VAL A 19 24.32 -3.90 -7.79
C VAL A 19 23.20 -3.02 -8.30
N PHE A 20 22.91 -3.11 -9.61
CA PHE A 20 21.81 -2.34 -10.21
C PHE A 20 20.45 -2.72 -9.61
N LEU A 21 20.18 -4.00 -9.40
CA LEU A 21 18.97 -4.49 -8.74
C LEU A 21 18.84 -3.96 -7.30
N ARG A 22 19.92 -4.00 -6.53
CA ARG A 22 19.94 -3.48 -5.16
C ARG A 22 19.64 -2.00 -5.11
N ILE A 23 20.27 -1.21 -5.98
CA ILE A 23 19.99 0.22 -6.09
C ILE A 23 18.53 0.45 -6.48
N GLY A 24 18.01 -0.30 -7.44
CA GLY A 24 16.62 -0.22 -7.88
C GLY A 24 15.62 -0.49 -6.74
N ILE A 25 15.87 -1.52 -5.91
CA ILE A 25 15.04 -1.85 -4.75
C ILE A 25 15.06 -0.71 -3.71
N VAL A 26 16.23 -0.15 -3.41
CA VAL A 26 16.35 0.98 -2.47
C VAL A 26 15.61 2.21 -2.98
N VAL A 27 15.80 2.56 -4.26
CA VAL A 27 15.13 3.70 -4.88
C VAL A 27 13.61 3.51 -4.88
N THR A 28 13.12 2.30 -5.21
CA THR A 28 11.69 1.98 -5.16
C THR A 28 11.14 2.13 -3.74
N GLY A 29 11.84 1.64 -2.74
CA GLY A 29 11.46 1.80 -1.33
C GLY A 29 11.36 3.27 -0.92
N LEU A 30 12.33 4.10 -1.30
CA LEU A 30 12.30 5.55 -1.02
C LEU A 30 11.16 6.26 -1.74
N LEU A 31 10.87 5.90 -2.99
CA LEU A 31 9.75 6.47 -3.75
C LEU A 31 8.40 6.11 -3.11
N ILE A 32 8.22 4.86 -2.64
CA ILE A 32 7.01 4.43 -1.94
C ILE A 32 6.84 5.25 -0.66
N MET A 33 7.88 5.42 0.15
CA MET A 33 7.82 6.24 1.37
C MET A 33 7.46 7.69 1.05
N TRP A 34 8.11 8.30 0.09
CA TRP A 34 7.82 9.66 -0.36
C TRP A 34 6.36 9.83 -0.80
N GLN A 35 5.87 8.92 -1.63
CA GLN A 35 4.53 8.97 -2.17
C GLN A 35 3.46 8.71 -1.10
N SER A 36 3.71 7.77 -0.18
CA SER A 36 2.84 7.49 0.96
C SER A 36 2.71 8.71 1.86
N PHE A 37 3.81 9.33 2.21
CA PHE A 37 3.84 10.56 3.01
C PHE A 37 3.08 11.71 2.34
N TYR A 38 3.31 11.93 1.04
CA TYR A 38 2.62 12.96 0.28
C TYR A 38 1.09 12.74 0.25
N MET A 39 0.65 11.52 -0.02
CA MET A 39 -0.79 11.20 -0.05
C MET A 39 -1.44 11.25 1.32
N HIS A 40 -0.71 10.93 2.38
CA HIS A 40 -1.19 11.11 3.73
C HIS A 40 -1.36 12.61 4.07
N ALA A 41 -0.41 13.45 3.67
CA ALA A 41 -0.49 14.91 3.85
C ALA A 41 -1.70 15.52 3.12
N VAL A 42 -2.09 14.98 1.96
CA VAL A 42 -3.28 15.41 1.18
C VAL A 42 -4.59 14.77 1.70
N LYS A 43 -4.56 14.00 2.80
CA LYS A 43 -5.73 13.31 3.41
C LYS A 43 -6.47 12.35 2.47
N LYS A 44 -5.82 11.83 1.43
CA LYS A 44 -6.42 10.86 0.50
C LYS A 44 -6.23 9.42 0.95
N LEU A 45 -5.32 9.15 1.87
CA LEU A 45 -5.01 7.82 2.36
C LEU A 45 -5.31 7.70 3.86
N ALA A 46 -6.03 6.64 4.24
CA ALA A 46 -6.29 6.35 5.66
C ALA A 46 -4.96 6.07 6.41
N ILE A 47 -4.87 6.51 7.66
CA ILE A 47 -3.65 6.40 8.48
C ILE A 47 -3.12 4.96 8.52
N ASN A 48 -3.99 3.98 8.71
CA ASN A 48 -3.60 2.57 8.79
C ASN A 48 -2.93 2.06 7.50
N LEU A 49 -3.44 2.49 6.33
CA LEU A 49 -2.87 2.13 5.02
C LEU A 49 -1.56 2.89 4.75
N ALA A 50 -1.45 4.15 5.18
CA ALA A 50 -0.22 4.91 5.08
C ALA A 50 0.91 4.23 5.88
N VAL A 51 0.64 3.85 7.13
CA VAL A 51 1.62 3.14 7.97
C VAL A 51 2.03 1.80 7.35
N ALA A 52 1.09 1.04 6.77
CA ALA A 52 1.41 -0.21 6.09
C ALA A 52 2.39 0.00 4.90
N TRP A 53 2.14 1.01 4.07
CA TRP A 53 3.02 1.35 2.95
C TRP A 53 4.39 1.88 3.40
N GLU A 54 4.44 2.66 4.48
CA GLU A 54 5.70 3.08 5.11
C GLU A 54 6.53 1.88 5.59
N CYS A 55 5.90 0.92 6.25
CA CYS A 55 6.56 -0.31 6.69
C CYS A 55 7.11 -1.12 5.51
N ILE A 56 6.34 -1.22 4.40
CA ILE A 56 6.79 -1.88 3.18
C ILE A 56 7.99 -1.13 2.57
N GLY A 57 7.92 0.19 2.49
CA GLY A 57 9.02 1.03 1.99
C GLY A 57 10.31 0.86 2.80
N ILE A 58 10.21 0.91 4.13
CA ILE A 58 11.35 0.67 5.05
C ILE A 58 11.90 -0.75 4.84
N GLY A 59 11.03 -1.77 4.75
CA GLY A 59 11.42 -3.15 4.50
C GLY A 59 12.23 -3.30 3.21
N LEU A 60 11.78 -2.67 2.10
CA LEU A 60 12.50 -2.69 0.83
C LEU A 60 13.86 -2.00 0.92
N VAL A 61 13.94 -0.86 1.59
CA VAL A 61 15.23 -0.16 1.81
C VAL A 61 16.20 -1.03 2.61
N LEU A 62 15.73 -1.68 3.68
CA LEU A 62 16.56 -2.59 4.48
C LEU A 62 17.05 -3.80 3.67
N VAL A 63 16.17 -4.43 2.89
CA VAL A 63 16.53 -5.57 2.02
C VAL A 63 17.57 -5.15 0.98
N GLY A 64 17.44 -3.98 0.38
CA GLY A 64 18.41 -3.48 -0.60
C GLY A 64 19.73 -3.03 0.02
N ALA A 65 19.70 -2.43 1.23
CA ALA A 65 20.88 -1.91 1.92
C ALA A 65 21.75 -3.03 2.53
N ILE A 66 21.13 -4.04 3.16
CA ILE A 66 21.84 -5.09 3.88
C ILE A 66 22.32 -6.17 2.90
N PRO A 67 23.65 -6.38 2.73
CA PRO A 67 24.18 -7.32 1.75
C PRO A 67 23.77 -8.78 2.00
N VAL A 68 23.57 -9.17 3.26
CA VAL A 68 23.13 -10.52 3.64
C VAL A 68 21.72 -10.80 3.14
N LEU A 69 20.78 -9.84 3.28
CA LEU A 69 19.42 -10.00 2.80
C LEU A 69 19.32 -9.95 1.27
N SER A 70 20.25 -9.25 0.61
CA SER A 70 20.28 -9.14 -0.86
C SER A 70 21.18 -10.17 -1.54
N ALA A 71 21.70 -11.16 -0.79
CA ALA A 71 22.57 -12.21 -1.34
C ALA A 71 21.92 -13.00 -2.49
N TRP A 72 20.61 -13.18 -2.46
CA TRP A 72 19.85 -13.82 -3.54
C TRP A 72 19.94 -13.08 -4.88
N CYS A 73 20.19 -11.76 -4.89
CA CYS A 73 20.35 -10.99 -6.13
C CYS A 73 21.51 -11.49 -7.00
N TYR A 74 22.54 -12.10 -6.39
CA TYR A 74 23.69 -12.66 -7.12
C TYR A 74 23.38 -13.98 -7.84
N GLN A 75 22.28 -14.64 -7.48
CA GLN A 75 21.83 -15.89 -8.07
C GLN A 75 20.85 -15.69 -9.24
N VAL A 76 20.33 -14.49 -9.39
CA VAL A 76 19.32 -14.14 -10.38
C VAL A 76 20.00 -13.75 -11.70
N GLY A 77 19.63 -14.41 -12.80
CA GLY A 77 20.10 -14.03 -14.14
C GLY A 77 19.51 -12.69 -14.61
N GLU A 78 20.20 -12.04 -15.54
CA GLU A 78 19.85 -10.69 -16.04
C GLU A 78 18.40 -10.57 -16.52
N GLY A 79 17.94 -11.49 -17.36
CA GLY A 79 16.56 -11.48 -17.87
C GLY A 79 15.50 -11.66 -16.78
N THR A 80 15.78 -12.56 -15.83
CA THR A 80 14.89 -12.81 -14.69
C THR A 80 14.84 -11.60 -13.76
N ALA A 81 15.97 -10.94 -13.54
CA ALA A 81 16.06 -9.74 -12.72
C ALA A 81 15.19 -8.60 -13.26
N VAL A 82 15.29 -8.33 -14.56
CA VAL A 82 14.48 -7.29 -15.23
C VAL A 82 12.99 -7.64 -15.17
N ALA A 83 12.64 -8.92 -15.44
CA ALA A 83 11.25 -9.36 -15.39
C ALA A 83 10.67 -9.23 -13.97
N MET A 84 11.40 -9.64 -12.93
CA MET A 84 10.96 -9.49 -11.53
C MET A 84 10.79 -8.03 -11.14
N PHE A 85 11.67 -7.15 -11.60
CA PHE A 85 11.58 -5.73 -11.31
C PHE A 85 10.33 -5.11 -11.97
N LEU A 86 10.05 -5.44 -13.23
CA LEU A 86 8.86 -4.96 -13.94
C LEU A 86 7.56 -5.45 -13.28
N VAL A 87 7.48 -6.75 -12.99
CA VAL A 87 6.31 -7.34 -12.33
C VAL A 87 6.13 -6.75 -10.94
N GLY A 88 7.21 -6.59 -10.17
CA GLY A 88 7.19 -5.95 -8.86
C GLY A 88 6.70 -4.50 -8.91
N ALA A 89 7.17 -3.71 -9.86
CA ALA A 89 6.74 -2.32 -10.05
C ALA A 89 5.24 -2.23 -10.38
N VAL A 90 4.73 -3.09 -11.28
CA VAL A 90 3.30 -3.15 -11.61
C VAL A 90 2.47 -3.59 -10.40
N ALA A 91 2.94 -4.57 -9.64
CA ALA A 91 2.25 -5.05 -8.43
C ALA A 91 2.15 -3.96 -7.35
N VAL A 92 3.25 -3.23 -7.10
CA VAL A 92 3.28 -2.10 -6.16
C VAL A 92 2.33 -1.00 -6.63
N TRP A 93 2.37 -0.64 -7.90
CA TRP A 93 1.47 0.38 -8.47
C TRP A 93 0.01 -0.01 -8.30
N SER A 94 -0.38 -1.23 -8.71
CA SER A 94 -1.75 -1.73 -8.58
C SER A 94 -2.21 -1.80 -7.11
N GLY A 95 -1.35 -2.27 -6.22
CA GLY A 95 -1.63 -2.33 -4.78
C GLY A 95 -1.87 -0.95 -4.18
N TYR A 96 -1.11 0.04 -4.63
CA TYR A 96 -1.25 1.42 -4.19
C TYR A 96 -2.57 2.05 -4.66
N GLU A 97 -2.94 1.88 -5.92
CA GLU A 97 -4.24 2.34 -6.46
C GLU A 97 -5.42 1.71 -5.71
N LEU A 98 -5.37 0.40 -5.46
CA LEU A 98 -6.39 -0.30 -4.67
C LEU A 98 -6.49 0.27 -3.25
N SER A 99 -5.36 0.58 -2.61
CA SER A 99 -5.32 1.15 -1.27
C SER A 99 -6.02 2.52 -1.21
N ILE A 100 -5.83 3.36 -2.21
CA ILE A 100 -6.53 4.65 -2.32
C ILE A 100 -8.04 4.45 -2.43
N GLN A 101 -8.49 3.52 -3.29
CA GLN A 101 -9.91 3.24 -3.48
C GLN A 101 -10.56 2.70 -2.21
N ILE A 102 -9.90 1.78 -1.49
CA ILE A 102 -10.36 1.25 -0.20
C ILE A 102 -10.45 2.37 0.84
N SER A 103 -9.47 3.27 0.88
CA SER A 103 -9.47 4.41 1.79
C SER A 103 -10.66 5.34 1.56
N VAL A 104 -10.93 5.69 0.29
CA VAL A 104 -12.07 6.53 -0.10
C VAL A 104 -13.39 5.84 0.23
N LEU A 105 -13.50 4.53 -0.03
CA LEU A 105 -14.69 3.76 0.28
C LEU A 105 -14.95 3.71 1.79
N SER A 106 -13.91 3.51 2.60
CA SER A 106 -14.01 3.51 4.07
C SER A 106 -14.51 4.86 4.61
N MET A 107 -14.03 5.98 4.07
CA MET A 107 -14.53 7.31 4.44
C MET A 107 -16.01 7.49 4.09
N LYS A 108 -16.43 7.05 2.91
CA LYS A 108 -17.85 7.10 2.49
C LYS A 108 -18.73 6.22 3.37
N MET A 109 -18.27 5.04 3.77
CA MET A 109 -19.01 4.18 4.70
C MET A 109 -19.22 4.84 6.07
N GLN A 110 -18.22 5.56 6.58
CA GLN A 110 -18.37 6.32 7.82
C GLN A 110 -19.39 7.46 7.68
N GLU A 111 -19.41 8.15 6.55
CA GLU A 111 -20.39 9.20 6.26
C GLU A 111 -21.81 8.64 6.20
N ILE A 112 -22.02 7.51 5.51
CA ILE A 112 -23.31 6.82 5.45
C ILE A 112 -23.74 6.38 6.86
N ALA A 113 -22.84 5.82 7.66
CA ALA A 113 -23.15 5.41 9.03
C ALA A 113 -23.62 6.60 9.90
N MET A 114 -23.02 7.75 9.75
CA MET A 114 -23.47 8.98 10.42
C MET A 114 -24.86 9.41 9.93
N GLN A 115 -25.11 9.38 8.61
CA GLN A 115 -26.42 9.75 8.05
C GLN A 115 -27.52 8.79 8.53
N VAL A 116 -27.26 7.48 8.57
CA VAL A 116 -28.20 6.49 9.10
C VAL A 116 -28.48 6.74 10.58
N SER A 117 -27.47 7.07 11.37
CA SER A 117 -27.65 7.40 12.79
C SER A 117 -28.53 8.64 12.99
N LEU A 118 -28.32 9.69 12.18
CA LEU A 118 -29.15 10.91 12.22
C LEU A 118 -30.60 10.61 11.80
N LEU A 119 -30.78 9.82 10.74
CA LEU A 119 -32.12 9.43 10.27
C LEU A 119 -32.88 8.62 11.34
N ASN A 120 -32.18 7.71 12.03
CA ASN A 120 -32.77 6.95 13.13
C ASN A 120 -33.20 7.87 14.28
N GLN A 121 -32.38 8.86 14.62
CA GLN A 121 -32.71 9.85 15.63
C GLN A 121 -33.92 10.72 15.23
N GLU A 122 -34.02 11.11 13.97
CA GLU A 122 -35.19 11.84 13.45
C GLU A 122 -36.47 10.98 13.47
N ASN A 123 -36.35 9.70 13.11
CA ASN A 123 -37.46 8.76 13.22
C ASN A 123 -37.97 8.61 14.65
N GLU A 124 -37.05 8.49 15.63
CA GLU A 124 -37.42 8.45 17.04
C GLU A 124 -38.11 9.74 17.49
N ARG A 125 -37.64 10.89 17.02
CA ARG A 125 -38.29 12.18 17.31
C ARG A 125 -39.67 12.26 16.72
N MET A 126 -39.87 11.78 15.47
CA MET A 126 -41.19 11.77 14.84
C MET A 126 -42.15 10.83 15.55
N LEU A 127 -41.69 9.64 15.93
CA LEU A 127 -42.48 8.65 16.70
C LEU A 127 -42.90 9.23 18.07
N ASN A 128 -41.98 9.93 18.76
CA ASN A 128 -42.32 10.58 20.03
C ASN A 128 -43.36 11.68 19.86
N LYS A 129 -43.26 12.52 18.83
CA LYS A 129 -44.25 13.53 18.50
C LYS A 129 -45.62 12.97 18.14
N LEU A 130 -45.64 11.86 17.36
CA LEU A 130 -46.85 11.14 17.01
C LEU A 130 -47.51 10.54 18.25
N SER A 131 -46.73 9.91 19.12
CA SER A 131 -47.21 9.39 20.41
C SER A 131 -47.81 10.47 21.31
N GLU A 132 -47.20 11.68 21.32
CA GLU A 132 -47.66 12.81 22.09
C GLU A 132 -48.98 13.40 21.53
N LEU A 133 -49.14 13.42 20.21
CA LEU A 133 -50.35 13.91 19.52
C LEU A 133 -51.50 12.92 19.59
N THR A 134 -51.22 11.62 19.57
CA THR A 134 -52.24 10.56 19.55
C THR A 134 -52.65 10.12 20.96
N GLY A 135 -51.89 10.54 21.99
CA GLY A 135 -52.13 10.11 23.38
C GLY A 135 -51.85 8.62 23.64
N GLU A 136 -51.25 7.94 22.67
CA GLU A 136 -50.95 6.53 22.69
C GLU A 136 -49.55 6.29 23.28
N ASN A 137 -49.49 5.39 24.23
CA ASN A 137 -48.24 5.14 24.97
C ASN A 137 -47.24 4.35 24.08
N LYS A 138 -46.02 4.84 23.98
CA LYS A 138 -44.88 4.28 23.22
C LYS A 138 -44.62 2.74 23.50
N ARG A 139 -45.30 2.13 24.44
CA ARG A 139 -45.11 0.72 24.83
C ARG A 139 -45.97 -0.25 24.03
N ASP A 140 -46.91 0.24 23.23
CA ASP A 140 -47.89 -0.57 22.49
C ASP A 140 -47.61 -0.65 20.99
N ILE A 141 -46.46 -0.07 20.51
CA ILE A 141 -45.94 -0.16 19.17
C ILE A 141 -44.61 -0.93 19.18
#